data_0f6c0ce132b3c3727fba4348044215c5
#
_entry.id   0f6c0ce132b3c3727fba4348044215c5
#
_cell.length_a   1.000
_cell.length_b   1.000
_cell.length_c   1.000
_cell.angle_alpha   90.00
_cell.angle_beta   90.00
_cell.angle_gamma   90.00
#
_symmetry.space_group_name_H-M   'P 1'
#
loop_
_entity.id
_entity.type
_entity.pdbx_description
1 polymer ?
#
loop_
_entity_poly.entity_id
_entity_poly.type
_entity_poly.pdbx_seq_one_letter_code
_entity_poly.pdbx_strand_id
1 'polypeptide(L)'
;MNPIGVMAAETHSPEYLLHKYWARKPHNVVSAFIQKFVPEDGLVVDPCCGSGVALREAQKLGKASIGFDVNPIACLISSVLVSPPDQDEFLTTVQSILGKCREPISRAFSFRGRPIRYCVHEIVARCPQCKTPVERRDALQTGKGFSCPHCRAKLHFNLENMAGTTLSAVCMDDTGEMSGAPDLLARQTEASNARIFDDDTDAFDYPFAENHRILAFEGMTTRHLFTPRNFSVLAHLANEFRQIPDPGIRDAARLFLSASIAQCSRLIATRNNLSTGGPAWSIPGFWVPAVHMEANPLSPLRARLKKFAKGLAGLASETPRKPAIIRREDARTGLRRLAEAGTKADLVFFDPPYGDSVPYAEFSAMWNSFLCDVPNPATDISVSDRLAPEVAWSKYSTDMRELVDGIRRVMKPSSTLLVTFNNNDPRAWKALLDALQKASLSCDFVTYQIPAVVSSKAQKALEGSYVSDIYVGCKLADGPFCTRDISPVAAAVRRCAANRGGILPEALARREAMLAWLRHNVSADELYRFDEILDTLFERNESLLRLKEGPQNGPSPFCQSCKAVATRLLSTGPKEWKRLYASIAAELAECGIPDPHEVKAALNGLVRCEGNLCFAEQPSLF
;
A
#
# COMPACT_ATOMS: atom_id res chain seq x y z
N MET A 1 20.74 -13.48 20.04
CA MET A 1 20.78 -13.96 18.63
C MET A 1 19.48 -13.61 17.96
N ASN A 2 19.51 -13.03 16.75
CA ASN A 2 18.30 -12.75 16.00
C ASN A 2 17.58 -14.07 15.67
N PRO A 3 16.37 -14.34 16.16
CA PRO A 3 15.69 -15.62 15.97
C PRO A 3 15.28 -15.90 14.52
N ILE A 4 15.15 -14.86 13.71
CA ILE A 4 14.89 -14.93 12.28
C ILE A 4 15.79 -13.92 11.59
N GLY A 5 16.57 -14.39 10.63
CA GLY A 5 17.45 -13.55 9.81
C GLY A 5 16.66 -12.67 8.83
N VAL A 6 17.40 -11.95 7.98
CA VAL A 6 16.83 -11.20 6.87
C VAL A 6 16.13 -12.15 5.89
N MET A 7 14.91 -11.83 5.51
CA MET A 7 14.10 -12.65 4.60
C MET A 7 13.79 -11.93 3.29
N ALA A 8 13.85 -12.65 2.17
CA ALA A 8 13.35 -12.15 0.91
C ALA A 8 11.83 -12.34 0.83
N ALA A 9 11.12 -11.25 0.56
CA ALA A 9 9.69 -11.32 0.28
C ALA A 9 9.42 -12.01 -1.06
N GLU A 10 8.36 -12.79 -1.13
CA GLU A 10 7.83 -13.36 -2.36
C GLU A 10 6.72 -12.50 -2.93
N THR A 11 6.47 -12.64 -4.24
CA THR A 11 5.31 -12.03 -4.87
C THR A 11 4.04 -12.72 -4.38
N HIS A 12 2.99 -11.94 -4.16
CA HIS A 12 1.72 -12.50 -3.70
C HIS A 12 1.14 -13.51 -4.68
N SER A 13 0.69 -14.64 -4.16
CA SER A 13 -0.09 -15.63 -4.88
C SER A 13 -1.50 -15.11 -5.21
N PRO A 14 -2.22 -15.75 -6.16
CA PRO A 14 -3.50 -15.25 -6.68
C PRO A 14 -4.57 -14.96 -5.62
N GLU A 15 -4.62 -15.72 -4.54
CA GLU A 15 -5.57 -15.54 -3.45
C GLU A 15 -5.41 -14.19 -2.74
N TYR A 16 -4.20 -13.65 -2.63
CA TYR A 16 -3.95 -12.33 -2.07
C TYR A 16 -4.21 -11.19 -3.07
N LEU A 17 -4.50 -11.50 -4.34
CA LEU A 17 -4.76 -10.53 -5.40
C LEU A 17 -6.26 -10.35 -5.72
N LEU A 18 -7.16 -10.89 -4.90
CA LEU A 18 -8.60 -10.69 -5.04
C LEU A 18 -8.96 -9.22 -5.06
N HIS A 19 -8.37 -8.43 -4.19
CA HIS A 19 -8.53 -6.99 -4.11
C HIS A 19 -7.20 -6.30 -3.83
N LYS A 20 -7.05 -5.06 -4.27
CA LYS A 20 -5.90 -4.22 -3.91
C LYS A 20 -6.10 -3.67 -2.48
N TYR A 21 -5.05 -3.74 -1.67
CA TYR A 21 -4.99 -3.05 -0.37
C TYR A 21 -3.58 -2.49 -0.16
N TRP A 22 -3.47 -1.35 0.56
CA TRP A 22 -2.19 -0.68 0.76
C TRP A 22 -1.34 -1.42 1.79
N ALA A 23 -0.02 -1.31 1.63
CA ALA A 23 0.97 -1.82 2.58
C ALA A 23 0.83 -3.32 2.96
N ARG A 24 0.22 -4.14 2.08
CA ARG A 24 0.06 -5.58 2.34
C ARG A 24 1.40 -6.26 2.60
N LYS A 25 1.49 -6.99 3.72
CA LYS A 25 2.69 -7.72 4.11
C LYS A 25 2.91 -8.97 3.25
N PRO A 26 4.18 -9.33 2.96
CA PRO A 26 4.49 -10.57 2.24
C PRO A 26 4.07 -11.80 3.04
N HIS A 27 3.28 -12.66 2.42
CA HIS A 27 2.71 -13.84 3.06
C HIS A 27 3.77 -14.81 3.59
N ASN A 28 4.85 -15.06 2.82
CA ASN A 28 5.94 -15.94 3.22
C ASN A 28 6.70 -15.44 4.45
N VAL A 29 6.87 -14.13 4.59
CA VAL A 29 7.53 -13.51 5.76
C VAL A 29 6.64 -13.64 7.00
N VAL A 30 5.35 -13.32 6.86
CA VAL A 30 4.37 -13.44 7.95
C VAL A 30 4.23 -14.90 8.38
N SER A 31 4.16 -15.83 7.43
CA SER A 31 4.11 -17.27 7.69
C SER A 31 5.30 -17.77 8.52
N ALA A 32 6.51 -17.34 8.15
CA ALA A 32 7.73 -17.73 8.86
C ALA A 32 7.73 -17.26 10.33
N PHE A 33 7.23 -16.05 10.61
CA PHE A 33 7.08 -15.56 11.98
C PHE A 33 6.02 -16.34 12.77
N ILE A 34 4.86 -16.61 12.17
CA ILE A 34 3.81 -17.39 12.81
C ILE A 34 4.32 -18.79 13.14
N GLN A 35 4.97 -19.45 12.18
CA GLN A 35 5.55 -20.79 12.38
C GLN A 35 6.59 -20.79 13.52
N LYS A 36 7.37 -19.71 13.66
CA LYS A 36 8.43 -19.61 14.67
C LYS A 36 7.88 -19.36 16.08
N PHE A 37 6.85 -18.51 16.23
CA PHE A 37 6.44 -17.99 17.53
C PHE A 37 5.13 -18.56 18.05
N VAL A 38 4.35 -19.27 17.23
CA VAL A 38 3.04 -19.78 17.62
C VAL A 38 3.07 -21.31 17.75
N PRO A 39 2.82 -21.86 18.95
CA PRO A 39 2.76 -23.31 19.16
C PRO A 39 1.58 -23.93 18.39
N GLU A 40 1.47 -25.27 18.38
CA GLU A 40 0.52 -26.00 17.55
C GLU A 40 -0.93 -25.55 17.76
N ASP A 41 -1.38 -25.38 19.00
CA ASP A 41 -2.73 -24.91 19.34
C ASP A 41 -2.76 -23.42 19.72
N GLY A 42 -1.79 -22.64 19.25
CA GLY A 42 -1.63 -21.26 19.61
C GLY A 42 -2.60 -20.31 18.92
N LEU A 43 -2.70 -19.11 19.47
CA LEU A 43 -3.55 -18.02 19.01
C LEU A 43 -2.71 -16.84 18.48
N VAL A 44 -3.03 -16.41 17.27
CA VAL A 44 -2.56 -15.14 16.68
C VAL A 44 -3.63 -14.07 16.86
N VAL A 45 -3.23 -12.88 17.35
CA VAL A 45 -4.11 -11.69 17.36
C VAL A 45 -3.50 -10.63 16.45
N ASP A 46 -4.30 -10.06 15.56
CA ASP A 46 -3.90 -8.99 14.63
C ASP A 46 -4.80 -7.76 14.86
N PRO A 47 -4.34 -6.75 15.60
CA PRO A 47 -5.14 -5.56 15.93
C PRO A 47 -5.43 -4.64 14.75
N CYS A 48 -4.69 -4.77 13.63
CA CYS A 48 -4.83 -3.93 12.44
C CYS A 48 -4.78 -4.82 11.20
N CYS A 49 -5.72 -5.79 11.09
CA CYS A 49 -5.58 -6.93 10.17
C CYS A 49 -5.61 -6.57 8.68
N GLY A 50 -6.08 -5.38 8.31
CA GLY A 50 -6.08 -4.89 6.93
C GLY A 50 -6.64 -5.91 5.96
N SER A 51 -5.79 -6.42 5.06
CA SER A 51 -6.19 -7.43 4.07
C SER A 51 -6.08 -8.89 4.57
N GLY A 52 -5.89 -9.13 5.87
CA GLY A 52 -6.02 -10.44 6.50
C GLY A 52 -4.86 -11.42 6.27
N VAL A 53 -3.69 -10.95 5.85
CA VAL A 53 -2.55 -11.86 5.56
C VAL A 53 -2.16 -12.68 6.79
N ALA A 54 -2.03 -12.06 7.97
CA ALA A 54 -1.66 -12.78 9.18
C ALA A 54 -2.72 -13.82 9.58
N LEU A 55 -4.00 -13.51 9.39
CA LEU A 55 -5.10 -14.42 9.68
C LEU A 55 -5.10 -15.64 8.74
N ARG A 56 -4.88 -15.38 7.44
CA ARG A 56 -4.83 -16.46 6.45
C ARG A 56 -3.61 -17.36 6.65
N GLU A 57 -2.43 -16.78 6.88
CA GLU A 57 -1.21 -17.58 7.13
C GLU A 57 -1.30 -18.37 8.44
N ALA A 58 -1.92 -17.79 9.49
CA ALA A 58 -2.22 -18.55 10.71
C ALA A 58 -3.13 -19.77 10.41
N GLN A 59 -4.18 -19.56 9.62
CA GLN A 59 -5.11 -20.59 9.22
C GLN A 59 -4.43 -21.71 8.40
N LYS A 60 -3.57 -21.37 7.43
CA LYS A 60 -2.76 -22.32 6.64
C LYS A 60 -1.84 -23.17 7.53
N LEU A 61 -1.30 -22.56 8.59
CA LEU A 61 -0.46 -23.24 9.57
C LEU A 61 -1.25 -23.96 10.67
N GLY A 62 -2.59 -24.04 10.56
CA GLY A 62 -3.45 -24.71 11.53
C GLY A 62 -3.55 -23.98 12.89
N LYS A 63 -3.34 -22.66 12.91
CA LYS A 63 -3.42 -21.82 14.12
C LYS A 63 -4.74 -21.06 14.14
N ALA A 64 -5.28 -20.83 15.35
CA ALA A 64 -6.43 -19.92 15.52
C ALA A 64 -5.98 -18.47 15.38
N SER A 65 -6.88 -17.61 14.88
CA SER A 65 -6.57 -16.19 14.75
C SER A 65 -7.78 -15.29 14.97
N ILE A 66 -7.53 -14.09 15.48
CA ILE A 66 -8.52 -13.03 15.68
C ILE A 66 -7.94 -11.74 15.11
N GLY A 67 -8.66 -11.10 14.20
CA GLY A 67 -8.28 -9.83 13.61
C GLY A 67 -9.32 -8.74 13.83
N PHE A 68 -8.83 -7.50 13.93
CA PHE A 68 -9.66 -6.29 14.06
C PHE A 68 -9.30 -5.30 12.96
N ASP A 69 -10.31 -4.64 12.42
CA ASP A 69 -10.14 -3.46 11.57
C ASP A 69 -11.41 -2.60 11.63
N VAL A 70 -11.26 -1.28 11.51
CA VAL A 70 -12.39 -0.34 11.43
C VAL A 70 -12.87 -0.14 10.00
N ASN A 71 -12.04 -0.50 9.01
CA ASN A 71 -12.31 -0.24 7.61
C ASN A 71 -13.16 -1.36 6.99
N PRO A 72 -14.38 -1.07 6.49
CA PRO A 72 -15.28 -2.07 5.90
C PRO A 72 -14.64 -2.90 4.79
N ILE A 73 -13.90 -2.25 3.87
CA ILE A 73 -13.25 -3.00 2.77
C ILE A 73 -12.14 -3.91 3.27
N ALA A 74 -11.39 -3.54 4.32
CA ALA A 74 -10.40 -4.41 4.93
C ALA A 74 -11.05 -5.67 5.51
N CYS A 75 -12.11 -5.50 6.29
CA CYS A 75 -12.87 -6.61 6.85
C CYS A 75 -13.46 -7.51 5.76
N LEU A 76 -13.99 -6.93 4.69
CA LEU A 76 -14.54 -7.69 3.56
C LEU A 76 -13.47 -8.51 2.83
N ILE A 77 -12.30 -7.92 2.57
CA ILE A 77 -11.15 -8.65 1.98
C ILE A 77 -10.75 -9.81 2.88
N SER A 78 -10.57 -9.54 4.17
CA SER A 78 -10.14 -10.53 5.15
C SER A 78 -11.17 -11.66 5.31
N SER A 79 -12.46 -11.34 5.34
CA SER A 79 -13.54 -12.33 5.45
C SER A 79 -13.56 -13.30 4.27
N VAL A 80 -13.51 -12.78 3.04
CA VAL A 80 -13.47 -13.61 1.82
C VAL A 80 -12.16 -14.42 1.75
N LEU A 81 -11.05 -13.87 2.24
CA LEU A 81 -9.75 -14.56 2.24
C LEU A 81 -9.73 -15.77 3.17
N VAL A 82 -10.34 -15.69 4.36
CA VAL A 82 -10.33 -16.76 5.36
C VAL A 82 -11.54 -17.68 5.27
N SER A 83 -12.63 -17.24 4.65
CA SER A 83 -13.88 -18.01 4.47
C SER A 83 -14.42 -17.77 3.05
N PRO A 84 -13.74 -18.31 2.02
CA PRO A 84 -14.18 -18.12 0.64
C PRO A 84 -15.47 -18.92 0.38
N PRO A 85 -16.37 -18.40 -0.50
CA PRO A 85 -17.50 -19.18 -0.98
C PRO A 85 -17.05 -20.27 -1.95
N ASP A 86 -17.98 -21.16 -2.28
CA ASP A 86 -17.77 -22.08 -3.41
C ASP A 86 -17.55 -21.29 -4.71
N GLN A 87 -16.53 -21.69 -5.47
CA GLN A 87 -16.11 -20.98 -6.67
C GLN A 87 -17.15 -21.08 -7.79
N ASP A 88 -17.71 -22.25 -8.00
CA ASP A 88 -18.62 -22.49 -9.14
C ASP A 88 -19.99 -21.84 -8.89
N GLU A 89 -20.47 -21.86 -7.66
CA GLU A 89 -21.68 -21.14 -7.25
C GLU A 89 -21.50 -19.63 -7.36
N PHE A 90 -20.33 -19.11 -6.92
CA PHE A 90 -19.99 -17.70 -7.10
C PHE A 90 -19.98 -17.30 -8.56
N LEU A 91 -19.27 -18.07 -9.42
CA LEU A 91 -19.18 -17.77 -10.85
C LEU A 91 -20.54 -17.82 -11.52
N THR A 92 -21.35 -18.82 -11.26
CA THR A 92 -22.71 -18.98 -11.80
C THR A 92 -23.58 -17.79 -11.43
N THR A 93 -23.58 -17.41 -10.14
CA THR A 93 -24.39 -16.29 -9.63
C THR A 93 -23.97 -14.96 -10.25
N VAL A 94 -22.67 -14.64 -10.21
CA VAL A 94 -22.16 -13.36 -10.75
C VAL A 94 -22.32 -13.28 -12.26
N GLN A 95 -22.07 -14.37 -13.01
CA GLN A 95 -22.27 -14.40 -14.46
C GLN A 95 -23.74 -14.24 -14.85
N SER A 96 -24.67 -14.81 -14.08
CA SER A 96 -26.12 -14.61 -14.30
C SER A 96 -26.50 -13.14 -14.16
N ILE A 97 -26.05 -12.44 -13.10
CA ILE A 97 -26.33 -11.02 -12.87
C ILE A 97 -25.70 -10.16 -13.96
N LEU A 98 -24.40 -10.39 -14.28
CA LEU A 98 -23.72 -9.65 -15.35
C LEU A 98 -24.36 -9.91 -16.72
N GLY A 99 -24.93 -11.11 -16.93
CA GLY A 99 -25.67 -11.48 -18.14
C GLY A 99 -26.89 -10.60 -18.37
N LYS A 100 -27.66 -10.33 -17.31
CA LYS A 100 -28.84 -9.44 -17.35
C LYS A 100 -28.47 -7.99 -17.69
N CYS A 101 -27.32 -7.52 -17.21
CA CYS A 101 -26.85 -6.16 -17.45
C CYS A 101 -26.16 -5.97 -18.82
N ARG A 102 -25.82 -7.08 -19.50
CA ARG A 102 -25.00 -7.04 -20.72
C ARG A 102 -25.62 -6.23 -21.85
N GLU A 103 -26.90 -6.44 -22.11
CA GLU A 103 -27.56 -5.80 -23.26
C GLU A 103 -27.70 -4.29 -23.08
N PRO A 104 -28.24 -3.75 -21.95
CA PRO A 104 -28.30 -2.31 -21.73
C PRO A 104 -26.91 -1.63 -21.81
N ILE A 105 -25.89 -2.23 -21.21
CA ILE A 105 -24.52 -1.69 -21.25
C ILE A 105 -23.98 -1.71 -22.68
N SER A 106 -24.14 -2.82 -23.41
CA SER A 106 -23.66 -2.93 -24.80
C SER A 106 -24.33 -1.92 -25.71
N ARG A 107 -25.61 -1.63 -25.53
CA ARG A 107 -26.34 -0.61 -26.28
C ARG A 107 -25.76 0.80 -26.01
N ALA A 108 -25.49 1.14 -24.75
CA ALA A 108 -24.93 2.42 -24.36
C ALA A 108 -23.48 2.61 -24.85
N PHE A 109 -22.74 1.50 -25.03
CA PHE A 109 -21.38 1.48 -25.56
C PHE A 109 -21.33 0.89 -26.97
N SER A 110 -22.21 1.37 -27.86
CA SER A 110 -22.22 0.96 -29.27
C SER A 110 -22.49 2.15 -30.21
N PHE A 111 -22.00 2.03 -31.44
CA PHE A 111 -22.30 2.96 -32.50
C PHE A 111 -22.49 2.19 -33.82
N ARG A 112 -23.67 2.35 -34.46
CA ARG A 112 -24.05 1.64 -35.70
C ARG A 112 -23.83 0.11 -35.59
N GLY A 113 -24.16 -0.48 -34.44
CA GLY A 113 -23.99 -1.91 -34.17
C GLY A 113 -22.57 -2.37 -33.85
N ARG A 114 -21.58 -1.47 -33.85
CA ARG A 114 -20.20 -1.78 -33.50
C ARG A 114 -19.96 -1.47 -32.01
N PRO A 115 -19.33 -2.37 -31.24
CA PRO A 115 -19.08 -2.17 -29.81
C PRO A 115 -17.95 -1.17 -29.60
N ILE A 116 -18.12 -0.32 -28.56
CA ILE A 116 -17.11 0.63 -28.07
C ILE A 116 -16.41 0.01 -26.87
N ARG A 117 -15.09 0.00 -26.89
CA ARG A 117 -14.23 -0.48 -25.81
C ARG A 117 -14.03 0.56 -24.72
N TYR A 118 -13.74 1.81 -25.12
CA TYR A 118 -13.63 2.95 -24.21
C TYR A 118 -13.82 4.28 -24.96
N CYS A 119 -14.17 5.30 -24.20
CA CYS A 119 -14.24 6.68 -24.64
C CYS A 119 -13.09 7.49 -24.03
N VAL A 120 -12.62 8.50 -24.75
CA VAL A 120 -11.61 9.46 -24.28
C VAL A 120 -12.29 10.80 -24.04
N HIS A 121 -12.24 11.27 -22.81
CA HIS A 121 -12.81 12.52 -22.34
C HIS A 121 -11.72 13.56 -22.10
N GLU A 122 -12.04 14.82 -22.40
CA GLU A 122 -11.27 15.98 -21.98
C GLU A 122 -12.07 16.81 -21.00
N ILE A 123 -11.43 17.28 -19.93
CA ILE A 123 -12.09 18.16 -18.95
C ILE A 123 -12.37 19.52 -19.59
N VAL A 124 -13.60 20.01 -19.43
CA VAL A 124 -13.98 21.40 -19.65
C VAL A 124 -13.78 22.13 -18.34
N ALA A 125 -12.86 23.12 -18.31
CA ALA A 125 -12.54 23.83 -17.10
C ALA A 125 -13.45 25.04 -16.90
N ARG A 126 -13.94 25.25 -15.68
CA ARG A 126 -14.60 26.50 -15.28
C ARG A 126 -13.54 27.53 -14.92
N CYS A 127 -13.56 28.66 -15.62
CA CYS A 127 -12.64 29.75 -15.31
C CYS A 127 -12.83 30.27 -13.87
N PRO A 128 -11.78 30.38 -13.05
CA PRO A 128 -11.94 30.83 -11.66
C PRO A 128 -12.42 32.28 -11.55
N GLN A 129 -12.12 33.13 -12.53
CA GLN A 129 -12.46 34.56 -12.53
C GLN A 129 -13.81 34.84 -13.21
N CYS A 130 -13.96 34.53 -14.50
CA CYS A 130 -15.18 34.85 -15.24
C CYS A 130 -16.24 33.74 -15.22
N LYS A 131 -15.96 32.60 -14.58
CA LYS A 131 -16.85 31.43 -14.43
C LYS A 131 -17.26 30.75 -15.73
N THR A 132 -16.79 31.22 -16.90
CA THR A 132 -17.09 30.64 -18.21
C THR A 132 -16.47 29.26 -18.33
N PRO A 133 -17.24 28.24 -18.80
CA PRO A 133 -16.67 26.94 -19.19
C PRO A 133 -15.77 27.11 -20.41
N VAL A 134 -14.56 26.51 -20.35
CA VAL A 134 -13.56 26.58 -21.43
C VAL A 134 -13.12 25.17 -21.79
N GLU A 135 -13.29 24.79 -23.04
CA GLU A 135 -12.72 23.55 -23.55
C GLU A 135 -11.20 23.69 -23.71
N ARG A 136 -10.49 22.58 -23.57
CA ARG A 136 -9.02 22.62 -23.62
C ARG A 136 -8.47 23.10 -24.96
N ARG A 137 -9.16 22.78 -26.07
CA ARG A 137 -8.80 23.23 -27.42
C ARG A 137 -8.95 24.74 -27.62
N ASP A 138 -9.86 25.38 -26.88
CA ASP A 138 -10.16 26.81 -26.98
C ASP A 138 -9.32 27.65 -26.00
N ALA A 139 -8.63 27.00 -25.06
CA ALA A 139 -7.79 27.66 -24.07
C ALA A 139 -6.50 28.18 -24.71
N LEU A 140 -6.05 29.35 -24.24
CA LEU A 140 -4.80 29.95 -24.68
C LEU A 140 -3.63 29.25 -24.02
N GLN A 141 -2.75 28.66 -24.84
CA GLN A 141 -1.53 28.03 -24.33
C GLN A 141 -0.50 29.08 -23.94
N THR A 142 -0.04 29.05 -22.69
CA THR A 142 0.94 29.97 -22.12
C THR A 142 2.09 29.16 -21.50
N GLY A 143 3.18 28.98 -22.26
CA GLY A 143 4.28 28.12 -21.83
C GLY A 143 3.82 26.67 -21.57
N LYS A 144 3.97 26.19 -20.31
CA LYS A 144 3.50 24.86 -19.89
C LYS A 144 2.06 24.85 -19.35
N GLY A 145 1.35 25.99 -19.38
CA GLY A 145 0.02 26.16 -18.78
C GLY A 145 -1.03 26.65 -19.78
N PHE A 146 -2.22 26.92 -19.26
CA PHE A 146 -3.37 27.41 -20.02
C PHE A 146 -3.96 28.65 -19.38
N SER A 147 -4.53 29.55 -20.20
CA SER A 147 -5.25 30.74 -19.77
C SER A 147 -6.60 30.85 -20.46
N CYS A 148 -7.55 31.49 -19.77
CA CYS A 148 -8.89 31.73 -20.26
C CYS A 148 -8.86 32.65 -21.50
N PRO A 149 -9.54 32.31 -22.61
CA PRO A 149 -9.59 33.17 -23.80
C PRO A 149 -10.34 34.49 -23.55
N HIS A 150 -11.26 34.49 -22.54
CA HIS A 150 -12.13 35.65 -22.26
C HIS A 150 -11.48 36.67 -21.31
N CYS A 151 -10.83 36.20 -20.21
CA CYS A 151 -10.31 37.11 -19.17
C CYS A 151 -8.83 36.91 -18.87
N ARG A 152 -8.13 36.01 -19.56
CA ARG A 152 -6.70 35.71 -19.40
C ARG A 152 -6.31 35.08 -18.05
N ALA A 153 -7.25 34.80 -17.17
CA ALA A 153 -6.95 34.12 -15.92
C ALA A 153 -6.40 32.71 -16.17
N LYS A 154 -5.55 32.24 -15.29
CA LYS A 154 -4.95 30.90 -15.35
C LYS A 154 -6.04 29.83 -15.24
N LEU A 155 -5.99 28.83 -16.13
CA LEU A 155 -6.91 27.69 -16.13
C LEU A 155 -6.22 26.43 -15.62
N HIS A 156 -6.96 25.66 -14.82
CA HIS A 156 -6.56 24.33 -14.38
C HIS A 156 -7.59 23.29 -14.85
N PHE A 157 -7.16 22.36 -15.70
CA PHE A 157 -7.97 21.25 -16.17
C PHE A 157 -7.87 20.07 -15.20
N ASN A 158 -8.52 20.20 -14.06
CA ASN A 158 -8.57 19.22 -12.97
C ASN A 158 -10.02 19.01 -12.52
N LEU A 159 -10.23 18.04 -11.65
CA LEU A 159 -11.57 17.66 -11.18
C LEU A 159 -12.27 18.79 -10.41
N GLU A 160 -11.54 19.53 -9.58
CA GLU A 160 -12.07 20.64 -8.78
C GLU A 160 -12.64 21.77 -9.64
N ASN A 161 -12.01 22.08 -10.76
CA ASN A 161 -12.44 23.13 -11.70
C ASN A 161 -13.29 22.59 -12.84
N MET A 162 -13.73 21.35 -12.78
CA MET A 162 -14.47 20.71 -13.87
C MET A 162 -15.88 21.27 -13.98
N ALA A 163 -16.20 21.87 -15.15
CA ALA A 163 -17.56 22.27 -15.52
C ALA A 163 -18.30 21.15 -16.27
N GLY A 164 -17.58 20.19 -16.82
CA GLY A 164 -18.08 19.07 -17.60
C GLY A 164 -16.94 18.37 -18.33
N THR A 165 -17.28 17.50 -19.27
CA THR A 165 -16.32 16.84 -20.16
C THR A 165 -16.82 16.84 -21.60
N THR A 166 -15.88 16.93 -22.56
CA THR A 166 -16.14 16.67 -23.98
C THR A 166 -15.42 15.40 -24.40
N LEU A 167 -15.99 14.68 -25.37
CA LEU A 167 -15.32 13.54 -25.98
C LEU A 167 -14.36 14.00 -27.08
N SER A 168 -13.14 13.48 -27.03
CA SER A 168 -12.14 13.69 -28.10
C SER A 168 -11.97 12.48 -29.02
N ALA A 169 -12.24 11.27 -28.52
CA ALA A 169 -12.16 10.04 -29.32
C ALA A 169 -12.93 8.88 -28.68
N VAL A 170 -13.21 7.86 -29.49
CA VAL A 170 -13.68 6.55 -29.04
C VAL A 170 -12.81 5.45 -29.63
N CYS A 171 -12.62 4.36 -28.89
CA CYS A 171 -11.92 3.17 -29.36
C CYS A 171 -12.94 2.06 -29.61
N MET A 172 -12.95 1.51 -30.80
CA MET A 172 -13.82 0.39 -31.17
C MET A 172 -13.27 -0.93 -30.63
N ASP A 173 -14.14 -1.77 -30.07
CA ASP A 173 -13.70 -3.02 -29.42
C ASP A 173 -13.30 -4.09 -30.44
N ASP A 174 -13.96 -4.12 -31.57
CA ASP A 174 -13.78 -5.11 -32.66
C ASP A 174 -12.46 -4.92 -33.43
N THR A 175 -12.04 -3.69 -33.65
CA THR A 175 -10.85 -3.36 -34.45
C THR A 175 -9.72 -2.70 -33.66
N GLY A 176 -10.01 -2.17 -32.47
CA GLY A 176 -9.07 -1.31 -31.72
C GLY A 176 -8.85 0.06 -32.38
N GLU A 177 -9.61 0.36 -33.46
CA GLU A 177 -9.52 1.63 -34.18
C GLU A 177 -10.00 2.80 -33.32
N MET A 178 -9.26 3.91 -33.35
CA MET A 178 -9.64 5.17 -32.73
C MET A 178 -10.44 6.01 -33.72
N SER A 179 -11.57 6.54 -33.29
CA SER A 179 -12.41 7.41 -34.11
C SER A 179 -12.75 8.70 -33.40
N GLY A 180 -12.60 9.83 -34.08
CA GLY A 180 -13.01 11.17 -33.66
C GLY A 180 -14.15 11.74 -34.55
N ALA A 181 -14.91 10.88 -35.23
CA ALA A 181 -16.03 11.32 -36.09
C ALA A 181 -17.07 12.13 -35.30
N PRO A 182 -17.44 13.37 -35.73
CA PRO A 182 -18.27 14.28 -34.96
C PRO A 182 -19.63 13.71 -34.54
N ASP A 183 -20.30 12.96 -35.41
CA ASP A 183 -21.59 12.32 -35.14
C ASP A 183 -21.48 11.22 -34.06
N LEU A 184 -20.37 10.47 -34.07
CA LEU A 184 -20.07 9.46 -33.04
C LEU A 184 -19.75 10.11 -31.68
N LEU A 185 -18.95 11.16 -31.71
CA LEU A 185 -18.58 11.90 -30.50
C LEU A 185 -19.82 12.56 -29.86
N ALA A 186 -20.70 13.20 -30.63
CA ALA A 186 -21.91 13.81 -30.12
C ALA A 186 -22.80 12.79 -29.41
N ARG A 187 -23.12 11.65 -30.07
CA ARG A 187 -23.95 10.59 -29.50
C ARG A 187 -23.35 9.99 -28.23
N GLN A 188 -22.04 9.79 -28.21
CA GLN A 188 -21.37 9.23 -27.01
C GLN A 188 -21.24 10.26 -25.90
N THR A 189 -21.19 11.56 -26.18
CA THR A 189 -21.26 12.62 -25.17
C THR A 189 -22.63 12.58 -24.46
N GLU A 190 -23.72 12.48 -25.19
CA GLU A 190 -25.06 12.32 -24.61
C GLU A 190 -25.15 11.03 -23.79
N ALA A 191 -24.72 9.90 -24.37
CA ALA A 191 -24.75 8.60 -23.69
C ALA A 191 -23.93 8.57 -22.41
N SER A 192 -22.75 9.22 -22.36
CA SER A 192 -21.91 9.25 -21.16
C SER A 192 -22.50 10.07 -20.03
N ASN A 193 -23.39 11.04 -20.34
CA ASN A 193 -24.12 11.85 -19.39
C ASN A 193 -25.48 11.26 -19.00
N ALA A 194 -25.90 10.15 -19.63
CA ALA A 194 -27.15 9.45 -19.32
C ALA A 194 -26.90 8.31 -18.32
N ARG A 195 -27.90 8.03 -17.48
CA ARG A 195 -27.94 6.81 -16.68
C ARG A 195 -28.35 5.64 -17.59
N ILE A 196 -27.80 4.45 -17.34
CA ILE A 196 -28.23 3.22 -18.03
C ILE A 196 -29.33 2.52 -17.24
N PHE A 197 -29.26 2.62 -15.91
CA PHE A 197 -30.20 2.05 -14.96
C PHE A 197 -30.82 3.15 -14.10
N ASP A 198 -32.09 2.99 -13.75
CA ASP A 198 -32.89 3.97 -13.00
C ASP A 198 -32.86 3.74 -11.48
N ASP A 199 -31.88 2.97 -11.00
CA ASP A 199 -31.71 2.76 -9.56
C ASP A 199 -31.50 4.06 -8.81
N ASP A 200 -31.89 4.08 -7.55
CA ASP A 200 -31.44 5.11 -6.62
C ASP A 200 -29.94 5.01 -6.42
N THR A 201 -29.23 6.01 -6.88
CA THR A 201 -27.78 6.06 -6.83
C THR A 201 -27.24 6.93 -5.69
N ASP A 202 -28.10 7.59 -4.93
CA ASP A 202 -27.68 8.57 -3.93
C ASP A 202 -27.03 7.89 -2.72
N ALA A 203 -27.46 6.66 -2.41
CA ALA A 203 -26.82 5.83 -1.38
C ALA A 203 -25.34 5.53 -1.63
N PHE A 204 -24.86 5.66 -2.88
CA PHE A 204 -23.48 5.40 -3.28
C PHE A 204 -22.66 6.69 -3.48
N ASP A 205 -23.33 7.86 -3.39
CA ASP A 205 -22.67 9.15 -3.58
C ASP A 205 -22.21 9.73 -2.24
N TYR A 206 -21.09 9.24 -1.77
CA TYR A 206 -20.54 9.60 -0.47
C TYR A 206 -19.65 10.84 -0.55
N PRO A 207 -19.81 11.83 0.36
CA PRO A 207 -18.94 13.01 0.44
C PRO A 207 -17.56 12.62 0.96
N PHE A 208 -16.51 13.07 0.27
CA PHE A 208 -15.13 12.86 0.71
C PHE A 208 -14.71 13.96 1.67
N ALA A 209 -13.93 13.58 2.69
CA ALA A 209 -13.27 14.56 3.53
C ALA A 209 -12.18 15.26 2.70
N GLU A 210 -12.08 16.58 2.83
CA GLU A 210 -11.03 17.37 2.22
C GLU A 210 -9.65 16.85 2.67
N ASN A 211 -8.79 16.58 1.69
CA ASN A 211 -7.43 16.13 1.95
C ASN A 211 -6.57 16.40 0.71
N HIS A 212 -5.71 17.41 0.79
CA HIS A 212 -4.88 17.85 -0.33
C HIS A 212 -3.85 16.80 -0.79
N ARG A 213 -3.39 15.92 0.10
CA ARG A 213 -2.43 14.85 -0.23
C ARG A 213 -3.01 13.83 -1.20
N ILE A 214 -4.32 13.65 -1.19
CA ILE A 214 -5.01 12.70 -2.07
C ILE A 214 -5.89 13.40 -3.11
N LEU A 215 -5.79 14.73 -3.22
CA LEU A 215 -6.53 15.56 -4.15
C LEU A 215 -8.05 15.48 -3.96
N ALA A 216 -8.50 15.27 -2.73
CA ALA A 216 -9.89 15.45 -2.33
C ALA A 216 -10.12 16.90 -1.93
N PHE A 217 -11.03 17.59 -2.62
CA PHE A 217 -11.37 19.00 -2.41
C PHE A 217 -12.73 19.13 -1.69
N GLU A 218 -13.03 20.31 -1.15
CA GLU A 218 -14.28 20.60 -0.47
C GLU A 218 -15.49 20.35 -1.38
N GLY A 219 -16.45 19.59 -0.90
CA GLY A 219 -17.65 19.20 -1.66
C GLY A 219 -17.46 18.08 -2.67
N MET A 220 -16.26 17.46 -2.73
CA MET A 220 -16.05 16.29 -3.57
C MET A 220 -16.87 15.09 -3.07
N THR A 221 -17.48 14.37 -4.00
CA THR A 221 -18.22 13.13 -3.74
C THR A 221 -17.76 11.98 -4.62
N THR A 222 -18.20 10.77 -4.32
CA THR A 222 -17.89 9.58 -5.14
C THR A 222 -18.27 9.78 -6.60
N ARG A 223 -19.40 10.42 -6.87
CA ARG A 223 -19.94 10.65 -8.23
C ARG A 223 -18.98 11.44 -9.12
N HIS A 224 -18.16 12.34 -8.56
CA HIS A 224 -17.16 13.10 -9.31
C HIS A 224 -16.12 12.21 -10.00
N LEU A 225 -15.87 11.01 -9.45
CA LEU A 225 -14.88 10.07 -9.99
C LEU A 225 -15.38 9.24 -11.19
N PHE A 226 -16.65 9.37 -11.57
CA PHE A 226 -17.26 8.55 -12.62
C PHE A 226 -18.03 9.40 -13.63
N THR A 227 -18.26 8.86 -14.82
CA THR A 227 -19.32 9.36 -15.70
C THR A 227 -20.67 8.92 -15.13
N PRO A 228 -21.76 9.69 -15.37
CA PRO A 228 -23.11 9.28 -14.93
C PRO A 228 -23.47 7.87 -15.43
N ARG A 229 -23.07 7.53 -16.63
CA ARG A 229 -23.27 6.21 -17.24
C ARG A 229 -22.61 5.09 -16.44
N ASN A 230 -21.31 5.20 -16.17
CA ASN A 230 -20.58 4.18 -15.41
C ASN A 230 -20.99 4.14 -13.94
N PHE A 231 -21.31 5.29 -13.34
CA PHE A 231 -21.80 5.33 -11.96
C PHE A 231 -23.11 4.54 -11.82
N SER A 232 -24.07 4.72 -12.75
CA SER A 232 -25.35 3.99 -12.73
C SER A 232 -25.17 2.48 -12.87
N VAL A 233 -24.21 2.01 -13.71
CA VAL A 233 -23.90 0.59 -13.85
C VAL A 233 -23.36 0.02 -12.55
N LEU A 234 -22.42 0.71 -11.92
CA LEU A 234 -21.80 0.23 -10.67
C LEU A 234 -22.80 0.22 -9.53
N ALA A 235 -23.67 1.25 -9.43
CA ALA A 235 -24.73 1.32 -8.43
C ALA A 235 -25.74 0.18 -8.61
N HIS A 236 -26.19 -0.06 -9.85
CA HIS A 236 -27.09 -1.17 -10.16
C HIS A 236 -26.49 -2.53 -9.76
N LEU A 237 -25.25 -2.79 -10.16
CA LEU A 237 -24.56 -4.03 -9.77
C LEU A 237 -24.37 -4.15 -8.26
N ALA A 238 -24.10 -3.05 -7.56
CA ALA A 238 -24.00 -3.05 -6.10
C ALA A 238 -25.33 -3.42 -5.45
N ASN A 239 -26.46 -2.90 -5.97
CA ASN A 239 -27.80 -3.27 -5.51
C ASN A 239 -28.10 -4.74 -5.76
N GLU A 240 -27.86 -5.25 -6.98
CA GLU A 240 -28.07 -6.67 -7.32
C GLU A 240 -27.23 -7.61 -6.42
N PHE A 241 -25.94 -7.28 -6.20
CA PHE A 241 -25.07 -8.12 -5.37
C PHE A 241 -25.47 -8.09 -3.89
N ARG A 242 -26.04 -7.01 -3.38
CA ARG A 242 -26.58 -6.94 -2.00
C ARG A 242 -27.79 -7.86 -1.79
N GLN A 243 -28.52 -8.19 -2.84
CA GLN A 243 -29.71 -9.07 -2.79
C GLN A 243 -29.35 -10.58 -2.87
N ILE A 244 -28.08 -10.94 -3.10
CA ILE A 244 -27.67 -12.35 -3.12
C ILE A 244 -27.94 -12.99 -1.74
N PRO A 245 -28.73 -14.08 -1.67
CA PRO A 245 -29.15 -14.67 -0.40
C PRO A 245 -27.99 -15.25 0.41
N ASP A 246 -27.09 -15.99 -0.25
CA ASP A 246 -25.92 -16.58 0.41
C ASP A 246 -24.94 -15.52 0.87
N PRO A 247 -24.58 -15.45 2.17
CA PRO A 247 -23.69 -14.41 2.69
C PRO A 247 -22.27 -14.48 2.12
N GLY A 248 -21.74 -15.69 1.91
CA GLY A 248 -20.38 -15.87 1.38
C GLY A 248 -20.27 -15.41 -0.06
N ILE A 249 -21.25 -15.83 -0.90
CA ILE A 249 -21.32 -15.41 -2.31
C ILE A 249 -21.58 -13.91 -2.40
N ARG A 250 -22.48 -13.36 -1.58
CA ARG A 250 -22.78 -11.93 -1.51
C ARG A 250 -21.53 -11.10 -1.19
N ASP A 251 -20.78 -11.48 -0.18
CA ASP A 251 -19.57 -10.77 0.23
C ASP A 251 -18.47 -10.87 -0.84
N ALA A 252 -18.29 -12.03 -1.44
CA ALA A 252 -17.36 -12.19 -2.56
C ALA A 252 -17.78 -11.38 -3.80
N ALA A 253 -19.08 -11.28 -4.12
CA ALA A 253 -19.59 -10.48 -5.23
C ALA A 253 -19.39 -8.98 -4.98
N ARG A 254 -19.64 -8.51 -3.75
CA ARG A 254 -19.36 -7.13 -3.33
C ARG A 254 -17.86 -6.82 -3.41
N LEU A 255 -17.00 -7.74 -2.98
CA LEU A 255 -15.55 -7.60 -3.09
C LEU A 255 -15.09 -7.57 -4.55
N PHE A 256 -15.64 -8.44 -5.39
CA PHE A 256 -15.39 -8.47 -6.84
C PHE A 256 -15.75 -7.13 -7.50
N LEU A 257 -16.92 -6.58 -7.20
CA LEU A 257 -17.35 -5.27 -7.70
C LEU A 257 -16.36 -4.18 -7.25
N SER A 258 -16.10 -4.09 -5.94
CA SER A 258 -15.17 -3.13 -5.35
C SER A 258 -13.79 -3.20 -6.02
N ALA A 259 -13.27 -4.39 -6.30
CA ALA A 259 -12.01 -4.58 -7.00
C ALA A 259 -12.01 -4.08 -8.46
N SER A 260 -13.19 -3.84 -9.04
CA SER A 260 -13.38 -3.41 -10.44
C SER A 260 -13.62 -1.91 -10.59
N ILE A 261 -14.02 -1.22 -9.51
CA ILE A 261 -14.48 0.18 -9.52
C ILE A 261 -13.46 1.12 -10.14
N ALA A 262 -12.19 1.02 -9.74
CA ALA A 262 -11.15 1.92 -10.21
C ALA A 262 -10.97 1.89 -11.75
N GLN A 263 -11.16 0.72 -12.38
CA GLN A 263 -11.07 0.58 -13.84
C GLN A 263 -12.29 1.12 -14.58
N CYS A 264 -13.38 1.36 -13.88
CA CYS A 264 -14.59 1.98 -14.43
C CYS A 264 -14.68 3.48 -14.12
N SER A 265 -13.67 4.06 -13.47
CA SER A 265 -13.62 5.46 -13.06
C SER A 265 -12.92 6.36 -14.09
N ARG A 266 -12.95 7.67 -13.85
CA ARG A 266 -12.17 8.70 -14.57
C ARG A 266 -10.67 8.73 -14.20
N LEU A 267 -10.23 7.92 -13.24
CA LEU A 267 -8.85 7.88 -12.77
C LEU A 267 -7.87 7.22 -13.75
N ILE A 268 -8.33 6.86 -14.95
CA ILE A 268 -7.53 6.19 -15.98
C ILE A 268 -6.95 7.22 -16.93
N ALA A 269 -5.62 7.38 -16.89
CA ALA A 269 -4.90 8.24 -17.81
C ALA A 269 -4.81 7.61 -19.22
N THR A 270 -4.84 8.46 -20.25
CA THR A 270 -4.41 8.09 -21.60
C THR A 270 -2.88 8.18 -21.70
N ARG A 271 -2.27 7.29 -22.50
CA ARG A 271 -0.84 7.39 -22.87
C ARG A 271 -0.69 8.03 -24.25
N ASN A 272 0.53 8.37 -24.65
CA ASN A 272 0.86 9.12 -25.87
C ASN A 272 0.24 8.57 -27.17
N ASN A 273 -0.10 7.30 -27.22
CA ASN A 273 -0.77 6.63 -28.35
C ASN A 273 -2.23 6.24 -28.04
N LEU A 274 -2.85 6.87 -27.04
CA LEU A 274 -4.18 6.57 -26.53
C LEU A 274 -4.36 5.11 -26.06
N SER A 275 -3.27 4.35 -25.93
CA SER A 275 -3.31 3.00 -25.39
C SER A 275 -3.59 3.02 -23.89
N THR A 276 -4.26 1.98 -23.43
CA THR A 276 -4.71 1.82 -22.05
C THR A 276 -3.58 1.98 -21.04
N GLY A 277 -3.67 3.02 -20.21
CA GLY A 277 -2.93 3.11 -18.94
C GLY A 277 -3.59 2.25 -17.87
N GLY A 278 -2.85 1.88 -16.81
CA GLY A 278 -3.46 1.39 -15.59
C GLY A 278 -4.14 2.54 -14.83
N PRO A 279 -5.08 2.27 -13.89
CA PRO A 279 -5.68 3.32 -13.09
C PRO A 279 -4.62 4.10 -12.33
N ALA A 280 -4.62 5.41 -12.49
CA ALA A 280 -3.63 6.30 -11.88
C ALA A 280 -3.91 6.61 -10.39
N TRP A 281 -5.07 6.20 -9.88
CA TRP A 281 -5.58 6.60 -8.58
C TRP A 281 -4.75 6.15 -7.37
N SER A 282 -3.87 5.21 -7.54
CA SER A 282 -3.08 4.72 -6.43
C SER A 282 -1.95 5.65 -5.99
N ILE A 283 -1.59 6.62 -6.81
CA ILE A 283 -0.53 7.61 -6.53
C ILE A 283 -0.74 8.79 -7.49
N PRO A 284 -1.03 9.97 -7.05
CA PRO A 284 -1.15 10.52 -5.69
C PRO A 284 -2.60 10.63 -5.16
N GLY A 285 -3.43 9.64 -5.26
CA GLY A 285 -4.80 9.67 -4.76
C GLY A 285 -5.84 9.84 -5.88
N PHE A 286 -6.82 10.71 -5.71
CA PHE A 286 -7.94 10.89 -6.65
C PHE A 286 -7.60 11.83 -7.82
N TRP A 287 -6.44 11.66 -8.40
CA TRP A 287 -6.03 12.43 -9.57
C TRP A 287 -6.79 11.98 -10.82
N VAL A 288 -7.67 12.83 -11.31
CA VAL A 288 -8.31 12.67 -12.61
C VAL A 288 -7.48 13.42 -13.65
N PRO A 289 -6.91 12.72 -14.65
CA PRO A 289 -6.18 13.37 -15.73
C PRO A 289 -7.06 14.32 -16.55
N ALA A 290 -6.50 15.42 -17.04
CA ALA A 290 -7.22 16.36 -17.91
C ALA A 290 -7.77 15.68 -19.17
N VAL A 291 -7.06 14.65 -19.67
CA VAL A 291 -7.51 13.71 -20.69
C VAL A 291 -7.55 12.33 -20.07
N HIS A 292 -8.74 11.76 -19.93
CA HIS A 292 -8.96 10.50 -19.24
C HIS A 292 -9.86 9.55 -20.02
N MET A 293 -9.84 8.28 -19.65
CA MET A 293 -10.63 7.23 -20.28
C MET A 293 -11.89 6.94 -19.48
N GLU A 294 -12.97 6.65 -20.20
CA GLU A 294 -14.15 5.96 -19.69
C GLU A 294 -14.21 4.57 -20.31
N ALA A 295 -13.90 3.55 -19.55
CA ALA A 295 -13.96 2.18 -20.02
C ALA A 295 -15.41 1.69 -20.12
N ASN A 296 -15.73 0.87 -21.14
CA ASN A 296 -16.94 0.05 -21.15
C ASN A 296 -16.85 -0.94 -19.97
N PRO A 297 -17.75 -0.90 -18.97
CA PRO A 297 -17.63 -1.68 -17.75
C PRO A 297 -17.56 -3.20 -17.96
N LEU A 298 -18.15 -3.71 -19.04
CA LEU A 298 -18.12 -5.15 -19.36
C LEU A 298 -16.70 -5.69 -19.51
N SER A 299 -15.76 -4.88 -20.04
CA SER A 299 -14.37 -5.30 -20.24
C SER A 299 -13.60 -5.47 -18.92
N PRO A 300 -13.49 -4.46 -18.04
CA PRO A 300 -12.82 -4.60 -16.76
C PRO A 300 -13.51 -5.61 -15.83
N LEU A 301 -14.85 -5.69 -15.82
CA LEU A 301 -15.58 -6.69 -15.03
C LEU A 301 -15.24 -8.12 -15.48
N ARG A 302 -15.24 -8.40 -16.77
CA ARG A 302 -14.86 -9.71 -17.31
C ARG A 302 -13.39 -10.07 -16.98
N ALA A 303 -12.48 -9.12 -17.14
CA ALA A 303 -11.06 -9.32 -16.84
C ALA A 303 -10.84 -9.55 -15.34
N ARG A 304 -11.58 -8.84 -14.49
CA ARG A 304 -11.53 -9.02 -13.03
C ARG A 304 -12.10 -10.37 -12.61
N LEU A 305 -13.24 -10.80 -13.19
CA LEU A 305 -13.87 -12.07 -12.87
C LEU A 305 -12.91 -13.26 -13.09
N LYS A 306 -12.16 -13.26 -14.19
CA LYS A 306 -11.12 -14.28 -14.44
C LYS A 306 -10.05 -14.32 -13.36
N LYS A 307 -9.57 -13.13 -12.91
CA LYS A 307 -8.56 -13.04 -11.84
C LYS A 307 -9.14 -13.45 -10.50
N PHE A 308 -10.38 -13.07 -10.24
CA PHE A 308 -11.07 -13.38 -8.99
C PHE A 308 -11.31 -14.89 -8.86
N ALA A 309 -11.79 -15.54 -9.93
CA ALA A 309 -11.93 -16.99 -10.00
C ALA A 309 -10.60 -17.71 -9.70
N LYS A 310 -9.49 -17.25 -10.31
CA LYS A 310 -8.16 -17.82 -10.02
C LYS A 310 -7.76 -17.67 -8.55
N GLY A 311 -8.13 -16.56 -7.93
CA GLY A 311 -7.89 -16.32 -6.51
C GLY A 311 -8.71 -17.26 -5.62
N LEU A 312 -10.01 -17.43 -5.91
CA LEU A 312 -10.87 -18.36 -5.19
C LEU A 312 -10.41 -19.82 -5.32
N ALA A 313 -9.97 -20.24 -6.53
CA ALA A 313 -9.40 -21.58 -6.73
C ALA A 313 -8.17 -21.82 -5.83
N GLY A 314 -7.31 -20.82 -5.67
CA GLY A 314 -6.18 -20.90 -4.75
C GLY A 314 -6.59 -21.06 -3.29
N LEU A 315 -7.71 -20.44 -2.89
CA LEU A 315 -8.25 -20.56 -1.54
C LEU A 315 -8.91 -21.92 -1.27
N ALA A 316 -9.59 -22.49 -2.26
CA ALA A 316 -10.30 -23.77 -2.13
C ALA A 316 -9.35 -24.97 -1.98
N SER A 317 -8.10 -24.85 -2.42
CA SER A 317 -7.12 -25.94 -2.35
C SER A 317 -6.68 -26.33 -0.93
N GLU A 318 -7.01 -25.52 0.07
CA GLU A 318 -6.58 -25.70 1.47
C GLU A 318 -7.79 -25.69 2.41
N THR A 319 -8.07 -26.81 3.05
CA THR A 319 -9.13 -26.88 4.08
C THR A 319 -8.65 -26.26 5.39
N PRO A 320 -9.29 -25.20 5.88
CA PRO A 320 -8.91 -24.59 7.15
C PRO A 320 -9.09 -25.55 8.33
N ARG A 321 -8.06 -25.72 9.15
CA ARG A 321 -8.12 -26.58 10.34
C ARG A 321 -8.58 -25.85 11.60
N LYS A 322 -8.41 -24.52 11.65
CA LYS A 322 -8.75 -23.67 12.80
C LYS A 322 -9.49 -22.42 12.34
N PRO A 323 -10.36 -21.84 13.18
CA PRO A 323 -11.12 -20.65 12.85
C PRO A 323 -10.22 -19.41 12.76
N ALA A 324 -10.53 -18.52 11.81
CA ALA A 324 -10.08 -17.14 11.79
C ALA A 324 -11.31 -16.24 12.01
N ILE A 325 -11.25 -15.38 13.00
CA ILE A 325 -12.36 -14.47 13.37
C ILE A 325 -11.97 -13.06 12.99
N ILE A 326 -12.79 -12.41 12.16
CA ILE A 326 -12.65 -11.00 11.82
C ILE A 326 -13.74 -10.21 12.55
N ARG A 327 -13.36 -9.12 13.21
CA ARG A 327 -14.27 -8.20 13.88
C ARG A 327 -14.09 -6.81 13.34
N ARG A 328 -15.16 -6.27 12.79
CA ARG A 328 -15.20 -4.88 12.36
C ARG A 328 -15.47 -3.98 13.54
N GLU A 329 -14.43 -3.61 14.22
CA GLU A 329 -14.47 -2.73 15.39
C GLU A 329 -13.12 -2.07 15.64
N ASP A 330 -13.13 -1.02 16.45
CA ASP A 330 -11.90 -0.42 16.98
C ASP A 330 -11.12 -1.46 17.79
N ALA A 331 -9.87 -1.66 17.41
CA ALA A 331 -9.00 -2.66 18.03
C ALA A 331 -8.81 -2.42 19.54
N ARG A 332 -8.83 -1.16 20.00
CA ARG A 332 -8.74 -0.80 21.43
C ARG A 332 -9.93 -1.41 22.20
N THR A 333 -11.12 -1.33 21.62
CA THR A 333 -12.34 -1.95 22.20
C THR A 333 -12.28 -3.46 22.11
N GLY A 334 -11.87 -4.01 20.97
CA GLY A 334 -11.74 -5.45 20.77
C GLY A 334 -10.73 -6.10 21.71
N LEU A 335 -9.55 -5.51 21.85
CA LEU A 335 -8.51 -5.99 22.75
C LEU A 335 -8.95 -5.94 24.21
N ARG A 336 -9.66 -4.88 24.64
CA ARG A 336 -10.22 -4.79 26.00
C ARG A 336 -11.17 -5.96 26.26
N ARG A 337 -12.09 -6.22 25.33
CA ARG A 337 -13.04 -7.33 25.45
C ARG A 337 -12.35 -8.70 25.48
N LEU A 338 -11.29 -8.92 24.68
CA LEU A 338 -10.49 -10.13 24.76
C LEU A 338 -9.80 -10.28 26.13
N ALA A 339 -9.25 -9.19 26.65
CA ALA A 339 -8.61 -9.19 27.97
C ALA A 339 -9.61 -9.50 29.10
N GLU A 340 -10.80 -8.90 29.07
CA GLU A 340 -11.90 -9.17 30.02
C GLU A 340 -12.39 -10.61 29.94
N ALA A 341 -12.39 -11.21 28.75
CA ALA A 341 -12.69 -12.63 28.54
C ALA A 341 -11.53 -13.58 28.93
N GLY A 342 -10.41 -13.05 29.43
CA GLY A 342 -9.24 -13.86 29.78
C GLY A 342 -8.49 -14.45 28.59
N THR A 343 -8.78 -13.98 27.35
CA THR A 343 -8.11 -14.47 26.14
C THR A 343 -6.65 -14.04 26.11
N LYS A 344 -5.76 -14.99 25.83
CA LYS A 344 -4.31 -14.75 25.76
C LYS A 344 -3.74 -15.24 24.43
N ALA A 345 -3.05 -14.34 23.73
CA ALA A 345 -2.37 -14.61 22.46
C ALA A 345 -0.97 -15.21 22.66
N ASP A 346 -0.52 -16.03 21.74
CA ASP A 346 0.87 -16.50 21.65
C ASP A 346 1.73 -15.54 20.82
N LEU A 347 1.13 -14.99 19.77
CA LEU A 347 1.70 -13.95 18.93
C LEU A 347 0.67 -12.82 18.74
N VAL A 348 1.08 -11.59 18.98
CA VAL A 348 0.37 -10.43 18.45
C VAL A 348 1.14 -9.93 17.24
N PHE A 349 0.52 -10.01 16.06
CA PHE A 349 1.06 -9.44 14.83
C PHE A 349 0.51 -8.03 14.67
N PHE A 350 1.35 -7.02 14.83
CA PHE A 350 0.94 -5.63 14.89
C PHE A 350 1.53 -4.82 13.73
N ASP A 351 0.71 -4.55 12.74
CA ASP A 351 1.01 -3.70 11.59
C ASP A 351 0.17 -2.41 11.67
N PRO A 352 0.53 -1.46 12.57
CA PRO A 352 -0.25 -0.24 12.75
C PRO A 352 -0.16 0.68 11.54
N PRO A 353 -1.04 1.67 11.38
CA PRO A 353 -0.80 2.78 10.47
C PRO A 353 0.53 3.48 10.78
N TYR A 354 1.37 3.69 9.75
CA TYR A 354 2.69 4.32 9.91
C TYR A 354 2.57 5.85 9.88
N GLY A 355 2.01 6.43 10.94
CA GLY A 355 1.82 7.87 11.03
C GLY A 355 1.03 8.42 9.83
N ASP A 356 1.66 9.27 9.05
CA ASP A 356 1.07 9.96 7.90
C ASP A 356 1.23 9.23 6.56
N SER A 357 1.72 7.98 6.52
CA SER A 357 2.06 7.29 5.26
C SER A 357 0.85 7.03 4.36
N VAL A 358 -0.28 6.61 4.92
CA VAL A 358 -1.51 6.28 4.19
C VAL A 358 -2.74 6.74 4.98
N PRO A 359 -3.55 7.67 4.46
CA PRO A 359 -4.85 8.02 5.05
C PRO A 359 -5.89 6.96 4.63
N TYR A 360 -5.98 5.87 5.40
CA TYR A 360 -6.76 4.68 5.02
C TYR A 360 -8.25 4.95 4.87
N ALA A 361 -8.85 5.75 5.77
CA ALA A 361 -10.27 6.07 5.71
C ALA A 361 -10.62 6.82 4.42
N GLU A 362 -9.83 7.84 4.08
CA GLU A 362 -10.05 8.66 2.88
C GLU A 362 -9.79 7.89 1.59
N PHE A 363 -8.69 7.14 1.52
CA PHE A 363 -8.38 6.36 0.33
C PHE A 363 -9.41 5.27 0.05
N SER A 364 -9.95 4.65 1.08
CA SER A 364 -10.94 3.58 0.94
C SER A 364 -12.36 4.09 0.66
N ALA A 365 -12.61 5.39 0.79
CA ALA A 365 -13.95 5.98 0.65
C ALA A 365 -14.61 5.62 -0.68
N MET A 366 -13.87 5.65 -1.80
CA MET A 366 -14.37 5.24 -3.12
C MET A 366 -14.85 3.78 -3.16
N TRP A 367 -14.16 2.87 -2.49
CA TRP A 367 -14.58 1.46 -2.43
C TRP A 367 -15.74 1.26 -1.48
N ASN A 368 -15.66 1.91 -0.31
CA ASN A 368 -16.62 1.77 0.76
C ASN A 368 -17.96 2.41 0.40
N SER A 369 -18.00 3.45 -0.46
CA SER A 369 -19.25 4.03 -0.93
C SER A 369 -20.15 3.02 -1.65
N PHE A 370 -19.57 2.15 -2.51
CA PHE A 370 -20.32 1.09 -3.17
C PHE A 370 -20.63 -0.11 -2.27
N LEU A 371 -20.05 -0.16 -1.08
CA LEU A 371 -20.47 -1.06 -0.01
C LEU A 371 -21.61 -0.47 0.83
N CYS A 372 -21.99 0.80 0.62
CA CYS A 372 -22.87 1.61 1.47
C CYS A 372 -22.44 1.58 2.93
N ASP A 373 -21.13 1.65 3.16
CA ASP A 373 -20.55 1.46 4.47
C ASP A 373 -19.18 2.14 4.54
N VAL A 374 -19.17 3.38 5.01
CA VAL A 374 -17.95 4.18 5.05
C VAL A 374 -17.46 4.29 6.49
N PRO A 375 -16.16 4.08 6.75
CA PRO A 375 -15.62 4.16 8.10
C PRO A 375 -15.77 5.58 8.66
N ASN A 376 -16.00 5.69 9.96
CA ASN A 376 -15.89 6.97 10.63
C ASN A 376 -14.41 7.39 10.65
N PRO A 377 -14.03 8.49 10.00
CA PRO A 377 -12.63 8.91 9.96
C PRO A 377 -12.03 9.23 11.35
N ALA A 378 -12.86 9.50 12.37
CA ALA A 378 -12.39 9.74 13.73
C ALA A 378 -11.81 8.49 14.40
N THR A 379 -12.20 7.28 13.94
CA THR A 379 -11.68 6.00 14.44
C THR A 379 -10.39 5.57 13.76
N ASP A 380 -10.02 6.21 12.66
CA ASP A 380 -8.74 5.95 11.97
C ASP A 380 -7.58 6.51 12.81
N ILE A 381 -6.60 5.66 13.05
CA ILE A 381 -5.41 6.01 13.83
C ILE A 381 -4.41 6.81 12.98
N SER A 382 -4.47 6.72 11.65
CA SER A 382 -3.52 7.41 10.76
C SER A 382 -3.52 8.93 10.95
N VAL A 383 -2.36 9.53 10.77
CA VAL A 383 -2.23 11.00 10.70
C VAL A 383 -2.77 11.48 9.37
N SER A 384 -3.77 12.37 9.41
CA SER A 384 -4.43 12.90 8.22
C SER A 384 -4.54 14.42 8.28
N ASP A 385 -4.50 15.06 7.11
CA ASP A 385 -4.61 16.53 6.93
C ASP A 385 -6.01 17.08 7.32
N ARG A 386 -6.94 16.21 7.71
CA ARG A 386 -8.25 16.62 8.28
C ARG A 386 -8.14 17.40 9.57
N LEU A 387 -7.04 17.24 10.29
CA LEU A 387 -6.75 17.90 11.55
C LEU A 387 -5.51 18.76 11.40
N ALA A 388 -5.40 19.81 12.21
CA ALA A 388 -4.15 20.55 12.33
C ALA A 388 -3.00 19.58 12.68
N PRO A 389 -1.78 19.75 12.15
CA PRO A 389 -0.69 18.79 12.29
C PRO A 389 -0.38 18.39 13.73
N GLU A 390 -0.37 19.36 14.66
CA GLU A 390 -0.09 19.11 16.08
C GLU A 390 -1.18 18.25 16.74
N VAL A 391 -2.44 18.51 16.39
CA VAL A 391 -3.60 17.74 16.89
C VAL A 391 -3.57 16.33 16.32
N ALA A 392 -3.28 16.16 15.03
CA ALA A 392 -3.21 14.88 14.36
C ALA A 392 -2.11 13.98 14.97
N TRP A 393 -0.92 14.51 15.19
CA TRP A 393 0.18 13.78 15.80
C TRP A 393 -0.03 13.48 17.28
N SER A 394 -0.66 14.39 18.04
CA SER A 394 -1.04 14.15 19.45
C SER A 394 -2.08 13.04 19.55
N LYS A 395 -3.10 13.05 18.69
CA LYS A 395 -4.08 11.98 18.59
C LYS A 395 -3.40 10.65 18.25
N TYR A 396 -2.57 10.60 17.21
CA TYR A 396 -1.83 9.41 16.83
C TYR A 396 -1.02 8.81 17.99
N SER A 397 -0.30 9.65 18.73
CA SER A 397 0.49 9.21 19.88
C SER A 397 -0.37 8.66 21.00
N THR A 398 -1.55 9.22 21.24
CA THR A 398 -2.50 8.76 22.25
C THR A 398 -3.13 7.43 21.84
N ASP A 399 -3.63 7.34 20.61
CA ASP A 399 -4.24 6.12 20.06
C ASP A 399 -3.24 4.96 20.05
N MET A 400 -1.98 5.23 19.66
CA MET A 400 -0.91 4.23 19.68
C MET A 400 -0.65 3.68 21.08
N ARG A 401 -0.63 4.55 22.10
CA ARG A 401 -0.45 4.12 23.51
C ARG A 401 -1.61 3.25 23.99
N GLU A 402 -2.85 3.66 23.74
CA GLU A 402 -4.03 2.89 24.12
C GLU A 402 -4.05 1.51 23.45
N LEU A 403 -3.67 1.47 22.18
CA LEU A 403 -3.62 0.23 21.41
C LEU A 403 -2.55 -0.73 21.95
N VAL A 404 -1.34 -0.23 22.18
CA VAL A 404 -0.24 -1.05 22.72
C VAL A 404 -0.52 -1.51 24.16
N ASP A 405 -1.17 -0.67 25.00
CA ASP A 405 -1.62 -1.11 26.34
C ASP A 405 -2.66 -2.24 26.23
N GLY A 406 -3.62 -2.12 25.30
CA GLY A 406 -4.57 -3.19 25.01
C GLY A 406 -3.89 -4.49 24.55
N ILE A 407 -2.88 -4.38 23.67
CA ILE A 407 -2.06 -5.52 23.23
C ILE A 407 -1.38 -6.20 24.43
N ARG A 408 -0.73 -5.44 25.27
CA ARG A 408 -0.07 -5.98 26.48
C ARG A 408 -0.99 -6.84 27.33
N ARG A 409 -2.24 -6.41 27.50
CA ARG A 409 -3.24 -7.12 28.33
C ARG A 409 -3.62 -8.49 27.78
N VAL A 410 -3.54 -8.70 26.46
CA VAL A 410 -3.85 -9.99 25.81
C VAL A 410 -2.61 -10.87 25.59
N MET A 411 -1.41 -10.42 25.93
CA MET A 411 -0.20 -11.21 25.84
C MET A 411 -0.06 -12.20 27.02
N LYS A 412 0.50 -13.38 26.73
CA LYS A 412 1.06 -14.30 27.76
C LYS A 412 2.47 -13.81 28.13
N PRO A 413 3.04 -14.20 29.28
CA PRO A 413 4.44 -13.89 29.60
C PRO A 413 5.44 -14.36 28.53
N SER A 414 5.17 -15.49 27.88
CA SER A 414 6.01 -16.06 26.81
C SER A 414 5.75 -15.50 25.41
N SER A 415 4.69 -14.71 25.23
CA SER A 415 4.27 -14.19 23.91
C SER A 415 5.30 -13.28 23.27
N THR A 416 5.22 -13.19 21.96
CA THR A 416 5.91 -12.16 21.18
C THR A 416 4.89 -11.15 20.66
N LEU A 417 5.17 -9.86 20.84
CA LEU A 417 4.59 -8.81 20.03
C LEU A 417 5.52 -8.59 18.84
N LEU A 418 5.04 -8.87 17.63
CA LEU A 418 5.78 -8.61 16.39
C LEU A 418 5.21 -7.35 15.73
N VAL A 419 5.95 -6.25 15.85
CA VAL A 419 5.60 -4.97 15.24
C VAL A 419 6.23 -4.87 13.86
N THR A 420 5.46 -4.47 12.85
CA THR A 420 6.02 -4.01 11.57
C THR A 420 5.95 -2.50 11.52
N PHE A 421 7.03 -1.84 11.07
CA PHE A 421 7.03 -0.39 11.00
C PHE A 421 7.98 0.16 9.95
N ASN A 422 7.60 1.26 9.31
CA ASN A 422 8.42 1.98 8.35
C ASN A 422 7.91 3.41 8.17
N ASN A 423 8.63 4.39 8.66
CA ASN A 423 8.37 5.81 8.42
C ASN A 423 9.68 6.61 8.45
N ASN A 424 9.76 7.69 7.65
CA ASN A 424 10.89 8.63 7.68
C ASN A 424 10.70 9.75 8.73
N ASP A 425 9.47 9.96 9.22
CA ASP A 425 9.18 10.99 10.24
C ASP A 425 9.53 10.46 11.64
N PRO A 426 10.44 11.14 12.38
CA PRO A 426 10.82 10.73 13.73
C PRO A 426 9.65 10.77 14.73
N ARG A 427 8.61 11.57 14.48
CA ARG A 427 7.42 11.63 15.35
C ARG A 427 6.67 10.30 15.35
N ALA A 428 6.61 9.61 14.21
CA ALA A 428 5.99 8.28 14.11
C ALA A 428 6.73 7.25 14.96
N TRP A 429 8.07 7.25 14.88
CA TRP A 429 8.92 6.38 15.70
C TRP A 429 8.83 6.71 17.20
N LYS A 430 8.80 8.02 17.53
CA LYS A 430 8.64 8.45 18.92
C LYS A 430 7.34 7.94 19.53
N ALA A 431 6.24 8.05 18.78
CA ALA A 431 4.93 7.57 19.23
C ALA A 431 4.93 6.06 19.48
N LEU A 432 5.53 5.26 18.56
CA LEU A 432 5.65 3.82 18.73
C LEU A 432 6.54 3.45 19.92
N LEU A 433 7.74 4.01 20.01
CA LEU A 433 8.69 3.71 21.09
C LEU A 433 8.13 4.08 22.46
N ASP A 434 7.53 5.27 22.59
CA ASP A 434 6.88 5.73 23.83
C ASP A 434 5.76 4.76 24.27
N ALA A 435 4.93 4.31 23.31
CA ALA A 435 3.87 3.34 23.58
C ALA A 435 4.41 1.99 24.06
N LEU A 436 5.43 1.44 23.38
CA LEU A 436 6.07 0.18 23.77
C LEU A 436 6.70 0.28 25.17
N GLN A 437 7.46 1.35 25.42
CA GLN A 437 8.16 1.53 26.70
C GLN A 437 7.20 1.73 27.87
N LYS A 438 6.13 2.53 27.70
CA LYS A 438 5.09 2.71 28.73
C LYS A 438 4.31 1.43 29.02
N ALA A 439 4.17 0.55 28.03
CA ALA A 439 3.57 -0.75 28.21
C ALA A 439 4.54 -1.83 28.74
N SER A 440 5.75 -1.46 29.14
CA SER A 440 6.80 -2.40 29.58
C SER A 440 7.11 -3.50 28.56
N LEU A 441 7.19 -3.11 27.28
CA LEU A 441 7.55 -3.99 26.16
C LEU A 441 8.95 -3.65 25.68
N SER A 442 9.90 -4.56 25.93
CA SER A 442 11.29 -4.43 25.50
C SER A 442 11.52 -5.05 24.12
N CYS A 443 12.35 -4.44 23.31
CA CYS A 443 12.80 -5.03 22.04
C CYS A 443 13.73 -6.20 22.32
N ASP A 444 13.37 -7.38 21.82
CA ASP A 444 14.14 -8.62 21.88
C ASP A 444 15.00 -8.79 20.60
N PHE A 445 14.43 -8.49 19.44
CA PHE A 445 15.15 -8.52 18.18
C PHE A 445 14.59 -7.51 17.17
N VAL A 446 15.45 -7.14 16.21
CA VAL A 446 15.09 -6.34 15.03
C VAL A 446 15.57 -7.06 13.80
N THR A 447 14.70 -7.25 12.83
CA THR A 447 15.02 -7.77 11.50
C THR A 447 14.28 -6.99 10.42
N TYR A 448 14.55 -7.28 9.16
CA TYR A 448 13.88 -6.64 8.04
C TYR A 448 13.68 -7.63 6.89
N GLN A 449 12.79 -7.26 5.97
CA GLN A 449 12.57 -8.01 4.74
C GLN A 449 13.18 -7.30 3.54
N ILE A 450 13.51 -8.07 2.53
CA ILE A 450 13.86 -7.56 1.22
C ILE A 450 12.60 -7.58 0.36
N PRO A 451 12.19 -6.47 -0.24
CA PRO A 451 10.94 -6.41 -1.00
C PRO A 451 10.99 -7.30 -2.24
N ALA A 452 9.90 -8.00 -2.53
CA ALA A 452 9.77 -8.82 -3.74
C ALA A 452 9.88 -7.99 -5.03
N VAL A 453 9.36 -6.75 -4.98
CA VAL A 453 9.41 -5.77 -6.08
C VAL A 453 9.76 -4.42 -5.49
N VAL A 454 10.77 -3.76 -6.05
CA VAL A 454 11.09 -2.38 -5.67
C VAL A 454 9.99 -1.48 -6.20
N SER A 455 9.23 -0.85 -5.30
CA SER A 455 8.14 0.05 -5.67
C SER A 455 8.68 1.28 -6.41
N SER A 456 7.84 1.93 -7.23
CA SER A 456 8.22 3.18 -7.89
C SER A 456 8.54 4.32 -6.89
N LYS A 457 7.95 4.27 -5.68
CA LYS A 457 8.30 5.17 -4.58
C LYS A 457 9.71 4.88 -4.06
N ALA A 458 10.04 3.61 -3.90
CA ALA A 458 11.38 3.20 -3.46
C ALA A 458 12.46 3.46 -4.52
N GLN A 459 12.13 3.36 -5.81
CA GLN A 459 13.06 3.72 -6.90
C GLN A 459 13.41 5.21 -6.95
N LYS A 460 12.52 6.06 -6.44
CA LYS A 460 12.70 7.53 -6.37
C LYS A 460 13.13 8.01 -4.99
N ALA A 461 13.21 7.12 -4.01
CA ALA A 461 13.65 7.46 -2.67
C ALA A 461 15.14 7.80 -2.67
N LEU A 462 15.54 8.68 -1.76
CA LEU A 462 16.95 8.97 -1.54
C LEU A 462 17.70 7.69 -1.15
N GLU A 463 18.94 7.58 -1.59
CA GLU A 463 19.83 6.49 -1.22
C GLU A 463 19.90 6.36 0.31
N GLY A 464 19.75 5.11 0.81
CA GLY A 464 19.71 4.85 2.25
C GLY A 464 18.33 4.98 2.92
N SER A 465 17.28 5.45 2.21
CA SER A 465 15.91 5.48 2.75
C SER A 465 15.39 4.09 3.06
N TYR A 466 14.37 4.02 3.94
CA TYR A 466 13.68 2.75 4.23
C TYR A 466 12.96 2.23 2.99
N VAL A 467 13.51 1.20 2.36
CA VAL A 467 12.94 0.56 1.15
C VAL A 467 12.00 -0.59 1.52
N SER A 468 12.08 -1.08 2.75
CA SER A 468 11.33 -2.23 3.27
C SER A 468 10.91 -2.04 4.72
N ASP A 469 9.94 -2.85 5.15
CA ASP A 469 9.46 -2.83 6.52
C ASP A 469 10.50 -3.43 7.48
N ILE A 470 10.61 -2.81 8.66
CA ILE A 470 11.35 -3.32 9.80
C ILE A 470 10.39 -4.16 10.64
N TYR A 471 10.85 -5.30 11.12
CA TYR A 471 10.14 -6.17 12.05
C TYR A 471 10.83 -6.11 13.41
N VAL A 472 10.09 -5.71 14.42
CA VAL A 472 10.55 -5.58 15.81
C VAL A 472 9.82 -6.61 16.65
N GLY A 473 10.54 -7.59 17.17
CA GLY A 473 10.01 -8.54 18.15
C GLY A 473 10.17 -7.97 19.55
N CYS A 474 9.05 -7.84 20.29
CA CYS A 474 9.04 -7.34 21.65
C CYS A 474 8.55 -8.40 22.62
N LYS A 475 9.06 -8.35 23.86
CA LYS A 475 8.70 -9.20 25.00
C LYS A 475 8.27 -8.33 26.17
N LEU A 476 7.49 -8.90 27.08
CA LEU A 476 7.24 -8.27 28.37
C LEU A 476 8.54 -8.17 29.16
N ALA A 477 8.86 -6.99 29.66
CA ALA A 477 10.06 -6.75 30.46
C ALA A 477 9.81 -7.09 31.93
N ASP A 478 10.78 -7.74 32.56
CA ASP A 478 10.74 -8.15 33.97
C ASP A 478 11.33 -7.07 34.92
N GLY A 479 11.36 -5.80 34.46
CA GLY A 479 11.90 -4.69 35.27
C GLY A 479 12.28 -3.49 34.42
N PRO A 480 13.01 -2.51 34.97
CA PRO A 480 13.51 -1.37 34.19
C PRO A 480 14.44 -1.85 33.07
N PHE A 481 14.13 -1.49 31.81
CA PHE A 481 14.87 -1.96 30.64
C PHE A 481 15.30 -0.81 29.71
N CYS A 482 14.77 0.40 29.89
CA CYS A 482 15.14 1.56 29.06
C CYS A 482 16.39 2.23 29.60
N THR A 483 17.33 2.56 28.71
CA THR A 483 18.51 3.35 29.02
C THR A 483 18.40 4.75 28.41
N ARG A 484 19.08 5.74 29.06
CA ARG A 484 19.31 7.07 28.47
C ARG A 484 20.66 7.19 27.78
N ASP A 485 21.48 6.15 27.85
CA ASP A 485 22.78 6.11 27.17
C ASP A 485 22.60 5.95 25.65
N ILE A 486 22.97 6.98 24.90
CA ILE A 486 22.97 7.01 23.44
C ILE A 486 24.31 6.53 22.83
N SER A 487 25.29 6.19 23.63
CA SER A 487 26.62 5.75 23.16
C SER A 487 26.54 4.53 22.23
N PRO A 488 25.67 3.52 22.46
CA PRO A 488 25.51 2.40 21.55
C PRO A 488 24.97 2.82 20.17
N VAL A 489 24.10 3.85 20.13
CA VAL A 489 23.56 4.39 18.87
C VAL A 489 24.67 5.10 18.10
N ALA A 490 25.42 5.97 18.75
CA ALA A 490 26.57 6.66 18.15
C ALA A 490 27.61 5.66 17.61
N ALA A 491 27.89 4.61 18.38
CA ALA A 491 28.81 3.55 17.98
C ALA A 491 28.29 2.77 16.74
N ALA A 492 26.99 2.48 16.66
CA ALA A 492 26.41 1.79 15.51
C ALA A 492 26.50 2.63 14.23
N VAL A 493 26.14 3.92 14.28
CA VAL A 493 26.22 4.83 13.15
C VAL A 493 27.68 5.02 12.71
N ARG A 494 28.62 5.19 13.65
CA ARG A 494 30.06 5.27 13.36
C ARG A 494 30.59 4.02 12.67
N ARG A 495 30.24 2.81 13.15
CA ARG A 495 30.62 1.52 12.50
C ARG A 495 30.05 1.43 11.09
N CYS A 496 28.79 1.80 10.88
CA CYS A 496 28.16 1.80 9.58
C CYS A 496 28.93 2.68 8.58
N ALA A 497 29.31 3.88 9.00
CA ALA A 497 30.11 4.82 8.19
C ALA A 497 31.53 4.30 7.95
N ALA A 498 32.22 3.81 8.98
CA ALA A 498 33.58 3.27 8.85
C ALA A 498 33.64 2.10 7.86
N ASN A 499 32.66 1.21 7.87
CA ASN A 499 32.53 0.10 6.92
C ASN A 499 32.36 0.58 5.46
N ARG A 500 31.91 1.81 5.26
CA ARG A 500 31.69 2.44 3.96
C ARG A 500 32.79 3.45 3.56
N GLY A 501 33.93 3.37 4.23
CA GLY A 501 35.06 4.26 3.94
C GLY A 501 34.90 5.68 4.51
N GLY A 502 34.06 5.84 5.54
CA GLY A 502 33.88 7.11 6.24
C GLY A 502 32.84 8.05 5.65
N ILE A 503 32.14 7.65 4.58
CA ILE A 503 31.10 8.47 3.93
C ILE A 503 29.77 7.70 3.97
N LEU A 504 28.70 8.40 4.32
CA LEU A 504 27.38 7.82 4.53
C LEU A 504 26.27 8.80 4.13
N PRO A 505 25.25 8.37 3.36
CA PRO A 505 24.02 9.16 3.19
C PRO A 505 23.33 9.42 4.54
N GLU A 506 22.83 10.64 4.78
CA GLU A 506 22.15 10.96 6.04
C GLU A 506 20.94 10.06 6.32
N ALA A 507 20.17 9.71 5.28
CA ALA A 507 19.04 8.79 5.42
C ALA A 507 19.47 7.41 5.95
N LEU A 508 20.64 6.92 5.52
CA LEU A 508 21.20 5.67 6.02
C LEU A 508 21.66 5.77 7.46
N ALA A 509 22.29 6.90 7.84
CA ALA A 509 22.68 7.17 9.23
C ALA A 509 21.45 7.18 10.15
N ARG A 510 20.36 7.84 9.74
CA ARG A 510 19.09 7.88 10.49
C ARG A 510 18.51 6.49 10.67
N ARG A 511 18.52 5.68 9.62
CA ARG A 511 18.04 4.29 9.67
C ARG A 511 18.84 3.44 10.66
N GLU A 512 20.15 3.47 10.57
CA GLU A 512 21.04 2.70 11.47
C GLU A 512 20.93 3.16 12.93
N ALA A 513 20.80 4.48 13.15
CA ALA A 513 20.54 5.00 14.46
C ALA A 513 19.23 4.46 15.05
N MET A 514 18.13 4.47 14.27
CA MET A 514 16.83 3.98 14.72
C MET A 514 16.87 2.47 15.05
N LEU A 515 17.55 1.66 14.22
CA LEU A 515 17.74 0.24 14.49
C LEU A 515 18.53 0.01 15.79
N ALA A 516 19.56 0.82 16.04
CA ALA A 516 20.33 0.76 17.28
C ALA A 516 19.50 1.24 18.48
N TRP A 517 18.67 2.27 18.31
CA TRP A 517 17.73 2.75 19.33
C TRP A 517 16.82 1.63 19.82
N LEU A 518 16.24 0.88 18.90
CA LEU A 518 15.39 -0.28 19.18
C LEU A 518 16.18 -1.40 19.86
N ARG A 519 17.31 -1.83 19.28
CA ARG A 519 18.11 -2.96 19.78
C ARG A 519 18.65 -2.74 21.20
N HIS A 520 18.95 -1.52 21.55
CA HIS A 520 19.50 -1.16 22.86
C HIS A 520 18.45 -0.62 23.82
N ASN A 521 17.16 -0.63 23.44
CA ASN A 521 16.05 -0.10 24.24
C ASN A 521 16.35 1.31 24.78
N VAL A 522 16.89 2.20 23.95
CA VAL A 522 17.14 3.58 24.35
C VAL A 522 15.82 4.32 24.51
N SER A 523 15.71 5.17 25.53
CA SER A 523 14.48 5.92 25.82
C SER A 523 14.00 6.75 24.61
N ALA A 524 12.68 6.72 24.36
CA ALA A 524 12.04 7.55 23.35
C ALA A 524 12.23 9.06 23.63
N ASP A 525 12.46 9.43 24.89
CA ASP A 525 12.71 10.81 25.29
C ASP A 525 14.08 11.33 24.80
N GLU A 526 15.01 10.45 24.49
CA GLU A 526 16.33 10.82 24.01
C GLU A 526 16.38 11.01 22.46
N LEU A 527 15.29 10.73 21.71
CA LEU A 527 15.28 10.81 20.25
C LEU A 527 15.62 12.20 19.70
N TYR A 528 15.36 13.27 20.47
CA TYR A 528 15.75 14.63 20.07
C TYR A 528 17.27 14.82 19.97
N ARG A 529 18.06 13.96 20.60
CA ARG A 529 19.53 14.01 20.59
C ARG A 529 20.15 13.37 19.35
N PHE A 530 19.34 12.94 18.39
CA PHE A 530 19.85 12.32 17.17
C PHE A 530 20.80 13.26 16.39
N ASP A 531 20.41 14.53 16.25
CA ASP A 531 21.25 15.51 15.55
C ASP A 531 22.56 15.80 16.31
N GLU A 532 22.56 15.73 17.65
CA GLU A 532 23.77 15.80 18.47
C GLU A 532 24.76 14.66 18.11
N ILE A 533 24.25 13.45 17.89
CA ILE A 533 25.07 12.31 17.44
C ILE A 533 25.70 12.60 16.08
N LEU A 534 24.88 13.07 15.11
CA LEU A 534 25.39 13.38 13.78
C LEU A 534 26.42 14.50 13.78
N ASP A 535 26.16 15.59 14.49
CA ASP A 535 27.06 16.75 14.56
C ASP A 535 28.37 16.42 15.29
N THR A 536 28.32 15.50 16.23
CA THR A 536 29.52 15.01 16.92
C THR A 536 30.40 14.15 16.02
N LEU A 537 29.79 13.26 15.23
CA LEU A 537 30.52 12.25 14.47
C LEU A 537 30.92 12.71 13.06
N PHE A 538 30.16 13.64 12.45
CA PHE A 538 30.28 13.91 11.03
C PHE A 538 30.43 15.40 10.69
N GLU A 539 31.06 15.66 9.57
CA GLU A 539 30.92 16.88 8.78
C GLU A 539 29.80 16.65 7.76
N ARG A 540 28.86 17.61 7.66
CA ARG A 540 27.75 17.56 6.71
C ARG A 540 28.11 18.23 5.40
N ASN A 541 27.85 17.54 4.27
CA ASN A 541 27.94 18.09 2.93
C ASN A 541 26.69 17.70 2.14
N GLU A 542 25.71 18.62 2.05
CA GLU A 542 24.38 18.38 1.47
C GLU A 542 23.68 17.18 2.15
N SER A 543 23.46 16.07 1.40
CA SER A 543 22.84 14.84 1.91
C SER A 543 23.85 13.78 2.37
N LEU A 544 25.14 14.08 2.31
CA LEU A 544 26.23 13.17 2.68
C LEU A 544 26.87 13.59 3.99
N LEU A 545 27.19 12.60 4.80
CA LEU A 545 27.91 12.71 6.07
C LEU A 545 29.30 12.13 5.91
N ARG A 546 30.34 12.88 6.32
CA ARG A 546 31.74 12.42 6.35
C ARG A 546 32.21 12.33 7.79
N LEU A 547 32.75 11.16 8.21
CA LEU A 547 33.34 11.01 9.55
C LEU A 547 34.43 12.03 9.79
N LYS A 548 34.39 12.73 10.94
CA LYS A 548 35.43 13.65 11.40
C LYS A 548 36.72 12.91 11.75
N GLU A 549 36.57 11.72 12.37
CA GLU A 549 37.68 10.86 12.77
C GLU A 549 37.45 9.43 12.27
N GLY A 550 38.40 8.90 11.51
CA GLY A 550 38.34 7.51 11.00
C GLY A 550 38.95 7.35 9.61
N PRO A 551 38.81 6.17 8.99
CA PRO A 551 39.34 5.91 7.67
C PRO A 551 38.67 6.85 6.65
N GLN A 552 39.49 7.70 6.02
CA GLN A 552 39.08 8.58 4.93
C GLN A 552 39.72 8.07 3.64
N ASN A 553 38.89 7.78 2.62
CA ASN A 553 39.32 7.42 1.26
C ASN A 553 40.00 6.03 1.06
N GLY A 554 39.80 5.07 1.95
CA GLY A 554 40.19 3.69 1.73
C GLY A 554 39.17 2.86 0.94
N PRO A 555 39.53 1.72 0.37
CA PRO A 555 38.57 0.81 -0.25
C PRO A 555 37.57 0.36 0.81
N SER A 556 36.27 0.58 0.52
CA SER A 556 35.17 0.28 1.44
C SER A 556 35.19 -1.20 1.84
N PRO A 557 35.34 -1.55 3.14
CA PRO A 557 35.24 -2.95 3.62
C PRO A 557 33.89 -3.57 3.23
N PHE A 558 32.84 -2.79 3.18
CA PHE A 558 31.51 -3.22 2.72
C PHE A 558 31.55 -3.69 1.26
N CYS A 559 32.15 -2.91 0.35
CA CYS A 559 32.28 -3.31 -1.05
C CYS A 559 33.11 -4.60 -1.21
N GLN A 560 34.19 -4.75 -0.44
CA GLN A 560 35.01 -5.97 -0.46
C GLN A 560 34.22 -7.19 0.03
N SER A 561 33.46 -7.03 1.11
CA SER A 561 32.59 -8.08 1.65
C SER A 561 31.47 -8.45 0.69
N CYS A 562 30.82 -7.47 0.04
CA CYS A 562 29.82 -7.73 -1.01
C CYS A 562 30.42 -8.58 -2.15
N LYS A 563 31.59 -8.21 -2.63
CA LYS A 563 32.29 -8.95 -3.71
C LYS A 563 32.63 -10.37 -3.29
N ALA A 564 33.17 -10.55 -2.10
CA ALA A 564 33.55 -11.89 -1.59
C ALA A 564 32.32 -12.81 -1.46
N VAL A 565 31.24 -12.31 -0.88
CA VAL A 565 29.96 -13.06 -0.74
C VAL A 565 29.39 -13.40 -2.10
N ALA A 566 29.30 -12.42 -3.01
CA ALA A 566 28.79 -12.64 -4.37
C ALA A 566 29.61 -13.68 -5.15
N THR A 567 30.94 -13.59 -5.12
CA THR A 567 31.82 -14.55 -5.78
C THR A 567 31.56 -15.97 -5.29
N ARG A 568 31.49 -16.17 -3.97
CA ARG A 568 31.18 -17.46 -3.36
C ARG A 568 29.79 -17.99 -3.74
N LEU A 569 28.77 -17.13 -3.73
CA LEU A 569 27.42 -17.53 -4.08
C LEU A 569 27.25 -17.86 -5.57
N LEU A 570 27.94 -17.15 -6.45
CA LEU A 570 27.89 -17.35 -7.90
C LEU A 570 28.80 -18.49 -8.38
N SER A 571 29.76 -18.94 -7.58
CA SER A 571 30.57 -20.13 -7.90
C SER A 571 29.73 -21.42 -7.97
N THR A 572 28.55 -21.43 -7.34
CA THR A 572 27.60 -22.56 -7.40
C THR A 572 26.59 -22.45 -8.56
N GLY A 573 26.76 -21.48 -9.44
CA GLY A 573 25.90 -21.21 -10.61
C GLY A 573 25.15 -19.87 -10.56
N PRO A 574 24.47 -19.52 -11.66
CA PRO A 574 23.70 -18.27 -11.77
C PRO A 574 22.61 -18.19 -10.70
N LYS A 575 22.33 -16.97 -10.21
CA LYS A 575 21.29 -16.73 -9.23
C LYS A 575 20.40 -15.56 -9.66
N GLU A 576 19.13 -15.61 -9.32
CA GLU A 576 18.25 -14.46 -9.45
C GLU A 576 18.77 -13.31 -8.60
N TRP A 577 18.74 -12.07 -9.14
CA TRP A 577 19.20 -10.87 -8.44
C TRP A 577 18.66 -10.76 -7.01
N LYS A 578 17.36 -11.00 -6.84
CA LYS A 578 16.72 -10.93 -5.51
C LYS A 578 17.33 -11.92 -4.52
N ARG A 579 17.60 -13.15 -4.95
CA ARG A 579 18.19 -14.19 -4.09
C ARG A 579 19.64 -13.88 -3.78
N LEU A 580 20.38 -13.38 -4.77
CA LEU A 580 21.76 -12.95 -4.57
C LEU A 580 21.83 -11.80 -3.57
N TYR A 581 21.02 -10.76 -3.76
CA TYR A 581 20.94 -9.62 -2.86
C TYR A 581 20.50 -10.05 -1.44
N ALA A 582 19.46 -10.90 -1.32
CA ALA A 582 18.99 -11.39 -0.03
C ALA A 582 20.10 -12.10 0.76
N SER A 583 20.87 -12.94 0.09
CA SER A 583 21.98 -13.68 0.72
C SER A 583 23.11 -12.73 1.14
N ILE A 584 23.47 -11.76 0.29
CA ILE A 584 24.47 -10.74 0.63
C ILE A 584 23.99 -9.89 1.82
N ALA A 585 22.73 -9.45 1.78
CA ALA A 585 22.16 -8.64 2.84
C ALA A 585 22.08 -9.39 4.18
N ALA A 586 21.77 -10.68 4.15
CA ALA A 586 21.73 -11.51 5.35
C ALA A 586 23.12 -11.65 5.99
N GLU A 587 24.16 -11.84 5.20
CA GLU A 587 25.54 -12.00 5.71
C GLU A 587 26.14 -10.68 6.18
N LEU A 588 25.76 -9.55 5.56
CA LEU A 588 26.27 -8.23 5.89
C LEU A 588 25.39 -7.44 6.86
N ALA A 589 24.33 -8.05 7.38
CA ALA A 589 23.36 -7.37 8.27
C ALA A 589 24.01 -6.75 9.52
N GLU A 590 25.10 -7.29 10.02
CA GLU A 590 25.86 -6.73 11.16
C GLU A 590 26.62 -5.44 10.77
N CYS A 591 26.90 -5.23 9.49
CA CYS A 591 27.54 -4.02 8.96
C CYS A 591 26.55 -2.90 8.64
N GLY A 592 25.29 -3.04 9.01
CA GLY A 592 24.15 -2.22 8.62
C GLY A 592 23.38 -2.82 7.46
N ILE A 593 22.09 -2.45 7.32
CA ILE A 593 21.24 -2.99 6.24
C ILE A 593 21.76 -2.52 4.88
N PRO A 594 22.21 -3.40 3.99
CA PRO A 594 22.69 -3.01 2.67
C PRO A 594 21.57 -2.42 1.82
N ASP A 595 21.81 -1.29 1.15
CA ASP A 595 20.91 -0.76 0.14
C ASP A 595 21.07 -1.53 -1.18
N PRO A 596 20.00 -1.85 -1.93
CA PRO A 596 20.08 -2.54 -3.20
C PRO A 596 20.95 -1.84 -4.24
N HIS A 597 20.93 -0.49 -4.26
CA HIS A 597 21.75 0.32 -5.16
C HIS A 597 23.22 0.25 -4.76
N GLU A 598 23.52 0.31 -3.47
CA GLU A 598 24.85 0.19 -2.90
C GLU A 598 25.48 -1.17 -3.22
N VAL A 599 24.72 -2.26 -3.02
CA VAL A 599 25.17 -3.62 -3.38
C VAL A 599 25.41 -3.75 -4.89
N LYS A 600 24.51 -3.21 -5.70
CA LYS A 600 24.65 -3.23 -7.16
C LYS A 600 25.88 -2.45 -7.63
N ALA A 601 26.14 -1.30 -7.02
CA ALA A 601 27.34 -0.50 -7.29
C ALA A 601 28.63 -1.25 -6.87
N ALA A 602 28.60 -1.88 -5.69
CA ALA A 602 29.72 -2.69 -5.20
C ALA A 602 30.07 -3.90 -6.10
N LEU A 603 29.07 -4.47 -6.77
CA LEU A 603 29.22 -5.63 -7.65
C LEU A 603 29.51 -5.26 -9.12
N ASN A 604 29.57 -3.99 -9.45
CA ASN A 604 29.87 -3.54 -10.81
C ASN A 604 31.26 -4.07 -11.26
N GLY A 605 31.32 -4.63 -12.49
CA GLY A 605 32.52 -5.28 -13.02
C GLY A 605 32.84 -6.68 -12.42
N LEU A 606 31.98 -7.21 -11.52
CA LEU A 606 32.08 -8.58 -10.99
C LEU A 606 30.88 -9.44 -11.39
N VAL A 607 29.71 -8.83 -11.57
CA VAL A 607 28.45 -9.52 -11.80
C VAL A 607 27.76 -8.91 -13.02
N ARG A 608 27.48 -9.76 -14.01
CA ARG A 608 26.64 -9.43 -15.16
C ARG A 608 25.25 -9.96 -14.94
N CYS A 609 24.22 -9.11 -15.10
CA CYS A 609 22.83 -9.54 -15.02
C CYS A 609 22.16 -9.50 -16.39
N GLU A 610 21.55 -10.60 -16.80
CA GLU A 610 20.72 -10.75 -18.00
C GLU A 610 19.27 -10.95 -17.55
N GLY A 611 18.44 -9.92 -17.70
CA GLY A 611 17.11 -9.90 -17.09
C GLY A 611 17.19 -9.98 -15.56
N ASN A 612 16.62 -11.03 -14.97
CA ASN A 612 16.65 -11.26 -13.50
C ASN A 612 17.80 -12.19 -13.05
N LEU A 613 18.53 -12.82 -13.97
CA LEU A 613 19.61 -13.75 -13.64
C LEU A 613 20.96 -13.04 -13.63
N CYS A 614 21.72 -13.25 -12.57
CA CYS A 614 23.08 -12.72 -12.38
C CYS A 614 24.12 -13.83 -12.49
N PHE A 615 25.18 -13.55 -13.20
CA PHE A 615 26.32 -14.42 -13.49
C PHE A 615 27.59 -13.76 -12.99
N ALA A 616 28.57 -14.54 -12.56
CA ALA A 616 29.92 -14.01 -12.37
C ALA A 616 30.49 -13.56 -13.72
N GLU A 617 31.00 -12.33 -13.80
CA GLU A 617 31.80 -11.91 -14.95
C GLU A 617 33.13 -12.68 -14.91
N GLN A 618 33.42 -13.42 -15.97
CA GLN A 618 34.76 -13.95 -16.13
C GLN A 618 35.71 -12.77 -16.38
N PRO A 619 36.84 -12.65 -15.66
CA PRO A 619 37.86 -11.68 -16.03
C PRO A 619 38.20 -11.89 -17.51
N SER A 620 38.05 -10.87 -18.34
CA SER A 620 38.52 -10.94 -19.71
C SER A 620 39.99 -11.24 -19.68
N LEU A 621 40.38 -12.38 -20.21
CA LEU A 621 41.75 -12.76 -20.47
C LEU A 621 42.28 -11.98 -21.70
N PHE A 622 42.22 -10.63 -21.64
CA PHE A 622 42.94 -9.77 -22.58
C PHE A 622 43.30 -8.45 -21.90
#